data_10058f0a05a1edb5d04d4a3189992547
#
_entry.id   10058f0a05a1edb5d04d4a3189992547
#
_cell.length_a   1.000
_cell.length_b   1.000
_cell.length_c   1.000
_cell.angle_alpha   90.00
_cell.angle_beta   90.00
_cell.angle_gamma   90.00
#
_symmetry.space_group_name_H-M   'P 1'
#
loop_
_entity.id
_entity.type
_entity.pdbx_description
1 polymer ?
#
loop_
_entity_poly.entity_id
_entity_poly.type
_entity_poly.pdbx_seq_one_letter_code
_entity_poly.pdbx_strand_id
1 'polypeptide(L)'
;MNIKKIKRAIISVSDKSNLKLILPVLKKFKIEIISSGGSYKKIKNMNYNCIEVSNYTGFSDMLNGRVKTLHPKIHAGILNIRNNATHRSELKKKNIPEIDLVIVDLYPFEKQLKEKSKKLIEYIDIGGPTLI
;
A
#
# COMPACT_ATOMS: atom_id res chain seq x y z
N MET A 1 -3.31 -23.44 -16.02
CA MET A 1 -2.85 -22.24 -15.29
C MET A 1 -4.05 -21.63 -14.56
N ASN A 2 -4.07 -21.67 -13.22
CA ASN A 2 -5.17 -21.02 -12.47
C ASN A 2 -4.92 -19.51 -12.43
N ILE A 3 -5.58 -18.78 -13.32
CA ILE A 3 -5.53 -17.31 -13.33
C ILE A 3 -6.34 -16.79 -12.17
N LYS A 4 -5.65 -16.22 -11.18
CA LYS A 4 -6.32 -15.59 -10.04
C LYS A 4 -6.75 -14.17 -10.40
N LYS A 5 -8.01 -13.84 -10.13
CA LYS A 5 -8.53 -12.49 -10.29
C LYS A 5 -7.97 -11.60 -9.18
N ILE A 6 -7.32 -10.50 -9.56
CA ILE A 6 -6.90 -9.45 -8.62
C ILE A 6 -8.13 -8.69 -8.14
N LYS A 7 -8.32 -8.60 -6.82
CA LYS A 7 -9.45 -7.90 -6.21
C LYS A 7 -9.02 -6.64 -5.47
N ARG A 8 -7.80 -6.64 -4.91
CA ARG A 8 -7.32 -5.56 -4.03
C ARG A 8 -5.87 -5.25 -4.27
N ALA A 9 -5.58 -3.96 -4.37
CA ALA A 9 -4.24 -3.41 -4.52
C ALA A 9 -3.90 -2.49 -3.35
N ILE A 10 -2.65 -2.56 -2.86
CA ILE A 10 -2.08 -1.51 -2.02
C ILE A 10 -1.09 -0.69 -2.83
N ILE A 11 -1.22 0.65 -2.75
CA ILE A 11 -0.39 1.60 -3.48
C ILE A 11 0.32 2.52 -2.50
N SER A 12 1.65 2.51 -2.54
CA SER A 12 2.51 3.40 -1.75
C SER A 12 3.67 3.87 -2.61
N VAL A 13 3.52 5.02 -3.25
CA VAL A 13 4.51 5.53 -4.20
C VAL A 13 5.00 6.92 -3.83
N SER A 14 6.31 7.11 -3.93
CA SER A 14 6.98 8.42 -3.81
C SER A 14 6.73 9.24 -5.07
N ASP A 15 7.04 8.70 -6.23
CA ASP A 15 6.70 9.30 -7.53
C ASP A 15 5.26 8.97 -7.95
N LYS A 16 4.45 10.00 -8.06
CA LYS A 16 3.02 9.89 -8.39
C LYS A 16 2.71 10.10 -9.87
N SER A 17 3.73 10.34 -10.70
CA SER A 17 3.56 10.67 -12.12
C SER A 17 2.85 9.56 -12.91
N ASN A 18 3.15 8.31 -12.60
CA ASN A 18 2.62 7.13 -13.29
C ASN A 18 1.25 6.65 -12.76
N LEU A 19 0.71 7.26 -11.70
CA LEU A 19 -0.63 6.91 -11.23
C LEU A 19 -1.71 7.08 -12.31
N LYS A 20 -1.55 8.09 -13.19
CA LYS A 20 -2.46 8.33 -14.32
C LYS A 20 -2.54 7.16 -15.31
N LEU A 21 -1.52 6.30 -15.36
CA LEU A 21 -1.48 5.13 -16.24
C LEU A 21 -2.16 3.91 -15.61
N ILE A 22 -1.94 3.70 -14.31
CA ILE A 22 -2.41 2.49 -13.64
C ILE A 22 -3.85 2.61 -13.13
N LEU A 23 -4.26 3.80 -12.65
CA LEU A 23 -5.58 3.98 -12.04
C LEU A 23 -6.75 3.66 -12.97
N PRO A 24 -6.74 4.04 -14.28
CA PRO A 24 -7.79 3.64 -15.21
C PRO A 24 -7.91 2.12 -15.35
N VAL A 25 -6.77 1.41 -15.34
CA VAL A 25 -6.73 -0.05 -15.42
C VAL A 25 -7.36 -0.68 -14.19
N LEU A 26 -6.96 -0.23 -12.99
CA LEU A 26 -7.53 -0.72 -11.73
C LEU A 26 -9.05 -0.49 -11.67
N LYS A 27 -9.51 0.68 -12.12
CA LYS A 27 -10.94 1.00 -12.21
C LYS A 27 -11.67 0.08 -13.19
N LYS A 28 -11.12 -0.14 -14.39
CA LYS A 28 -11.69 -1.02 -15.41
C LYS A 28 -11.93 -2.43 -14.87
N PHE A 29 -11.00 -2.95 -14.10
CA PHE A 29 -11.08 -4.28 -13.49
C PHE A 29 -11.76 -4.31 -12.12
N LYS A 30 -12.30 -3.18 -11.66
CA LYS A 30 -12.97 -3.03 -10.35
C LYS A 30 -12.09 -3.49 -9.17
N ILE A 31 -10.81 -3.16 -9.24
CA ILE A 31 -9.84 -3.47 -8.18
C ILE A 31 -9.97 -2.41 -7.08
N GLU A 32 -10.19 -2.85 -5.85
CA GLU A 32 -10.21 -1.99 -4.68
C GLU A 32 -8.80 -1.47 -4.39
N ILE A 33 -8.68 -0.17 -4.12
CA ILE A 33 -7.39 0.48 -3.89
C ILE A 33 -7.29 0.88 -2.42
N ILE A 34 -6.19 0.46 -1.77
CA ILE A 34 -5.78 0.90 -0.44
C ILE A 34 -4.52 1.73 -0.61
N SER A 35 -4.45 2.88 0.05
CA SER A 35 -3.27 3.76 -0.01
C SER A 35 -3.18 4.65 1.22
N SER A 36 -2.05 5.32 1.39
CA SER A 36 -1.83 6.22 2.52
C SER A 36 -1.15 7.52 2.10
N GLY A 37 -1.24 8.52 2.96
CA GLY A 37 -0.49 9.77 2.86
C GLY A 37 -0.65 10.48 1.51
N GLY A 38 0.47 10.87 0.90
CA GLY A 38 0.48 11.61 -0.37
C GLY A 38 -0.08 10.83 -1.55
N SER A 39 0.11 9.51 -1.59
CA SER A 39 -0.46 8.64 -2.64
C SER A 39 -1.98 8.61 -2.54
N TYR A 40 -2.53 8.42 -1.33
CA TYR A 40 -3.98 8.48 -1.09
C TYR A 40 -4.57 9.83 -1.55
N LYS A 41 -4.00 10.95 -1.10
CA LYS A 41 -4.45 12.29 -1.49
C LYS A 41 -4.44 12.47 -3.01
N LYS A 42 -3.37 12.04 -3.67
CA LYS A 42 -3.26 12.16 -5.14
C LYS A 42 -4.32 11.33 -5.86
N ILE A 43 -4.55 10.09 -5.44
CA ILE A 43 -5.56 9.19 -6.02
C ILE A 43 -6.96 9.80 -5.87
N LYS A 44 -7.28 10.31 -4.68
CA LYS A 44 -8.57 10.98 -4.42
C LYS A 44 -8.76 12.25 -5.28
N ASN A 45 -7.70 13.08 -5.42
CA ASN A 45 -7.75 14.28 -6.24
C ASN A 45 -7.91 13.97 -7.74
N MET A 46 -7.58 12.76 -8.17
CA MET A 46 -7.82 12.28 -9.54
C MET A 46 -9.20 11.64 -9.69
N ASN A 47 -10.09 11.76 -8.70
CA ASN A 47 -11.45 11.22 -8.67
C ASN A 47 -11.54 9.69 -8.75
N TYR A 48 -10.58 8.99 -8.15
CA TYR A 48 -10.65 7.54 -7.98
C TYR A 48 -11.02 7.17 -6.55
N ASN A 49 -11.81 6.10 -6.41
CA ASN A 49 -12.10 5.52 -5.10
C ASN A 49 -10.84 4.90 -4.51
N CYS A 50 -10.58 5.23 -3.25
CA CYS A 50 -9.44 4.73 -2.52
C CYS A 50 -9.76 4.67 -1.03
N ILE A 51 -9.38 3.60 -0.37
CA ILE A 51 -9.50 3.43 1.08
C ILE A 51 -8.19 3.88 1.71
N GLU A 52 -8.26 4.76 2.69
CA GLU A 52 -7.07 5.12 3.45
C GLU A 52 -6.64 3.97 4.37
N VAL A 53 -5.34 3.77 4.49
CA VAL A 53 -4.76 2.69 5.32
C VAL A 53 -5.28 2.75 6.76
N SER A 54 -5.41 3.92 7.35
CA SER A 54 -5.96 4.09 8.70
C SER A 54 -7.38 3.56 8.83
N ASN A 55 -8.24 3.82 7.83
CA ASN A 55 -9.60 3.28 7.80
C ASN A 55 -9.61 1.77 7.56
N TYR A 56 -8.71 1.28 6.70
CA TYR A 56 -8.60 -0.16 6.41
C TYR A 56 -8.12 -0.96 7.61
N THR A 57 -7.13 -0.47 8.33
CA THR A 57 -6.56 -1.14 9.50
C THR A 57 -7.36 -0.91 10.77
N GLY A 58 -8.06 0.21 10.88
CA GLY A 58 -8.66 0.72 12.12
C GLY A 58 -7.62 1.33 13.06
N PHE A 59 -6.43 1.65 12.55
CA PHE A 59 -5.32 2.18 13.32
C PHE A 59 -4.80 3.48 12.68
N SER A 60 -4.81 4.57 13.46
CA SER A 60 -4.30 5.87 13.00
C SER A 60 -2.80 5.82 12.77
N ASP A 61 -2.34 6.59 11.80
CA ASP A 61 -0.91 6.77 11.60
C ASP A 61 -0.24 7.43 12.81
N MET A 62 1.01 7.07 13.04
CA MET A 62 1.81 7.56 14.17
C MET A 62 3.07 8.27 13.66
N LEU A 63 3.67 9.07 14.54
CA LEU A 63 4.94 9.75 14.31
C LEU A 63 4.93 10.56 13.01
N ASN A 64 3.88 11.38 12.83
CA ASN A 64 3.68 12.20 11.62
C ASN A 64 3.64 11.36 10.33
N GLY A 65 3.07 10.14 10.43
CA GLY A 65 2.91 9.26 9.29
C GLY A 65 4.13 8.41 8.94
N ARG A 66 5.11 8.28 9.82
CA ARG A 66 6.23 7.33 9.66
C ARG A 66 5.80 5.89 9.88
N VAL A 67 4.76 5.69 10.66
CA VAL A 67 4.16 4.38 10.94
C VAL A 67 2.73 4.39 10.41
N LYS A 68 2.50 3.76 9.27
CA LYS A 68 1.19 3.68 8.59
C LYS A 68 0.89 2.26 8.15
N THR A 69 1.77 1.71 7.30
CA THR A 69 1.59 0.39 6.64
C THR A 69 2.17 -0.76 7.45
N LEU A 70 2.94 -0.48 8.51
CA LEU A 70 3.48 -1.49 9.42
C LEU A 70 2.39 -2.02 10.35
N HIS A 71 1.47 -2.79 9.78
CA HIS A 71 0.31 -3.31 10.51
C HIS A 71 0.03 -4.76 10.12
N PRO A 72 -0.27 -5.66 11.09
CA PRO A 72 -0.52 -7.08 10.82
C PRO A 72 -1.59 -7.33 9.76
N LYS A 73 -2.64 -6.52 9.70
CA LYS A 73 -3.72 -6.66 8.73
C LYS A 73 -3.25 -6.48 7.29
N ILE A 74 -2.28 -5.59 7.05
CA ILE A 74 -1.69 -5.39 5.72
C ILE A 74 -0.77 -6.55 5.38
N HIS A 75 0.19 -6.85 6.25
CA HIS A 75 1.20 -7.88 5.97
C HIS A 75 0.59 -9.28 5.87
N ALA A 76 -0.38 -9.63 6.72
CA ALA A 76 -1.10 -10.90 6.59
C ALA A 76 -1.90 -10.98 5.29
N GLY A 77 -2.51 -9.87 4.87
CA GLY A 77 -3.21 -9.79 3.57
C GLY A 77 -2.30 -10.05 2.38
N ILE A 78 -1.02 -9.66 2.46
CA ILE A 78 -0.01 -9.87 1.41
C ILE A 78 0.60 -11.28 1.50
N LEU A 79 1.08 -11.66 2.69
CA LEU A 79 1.94 -12.85 2.92
C LEU A 79 1.17 -14.17 2.98
N ASN A 80 -0.16 -14.15 3.01
CA ASN A 80 -0.90 -15.41 3.13
C ASN A 80 -0.68 -16.31 1.91
N ILE A 81 -0.49 -17.59 2.18
CA ILE A 81 -0.41 -18.63 1.15
C ILE A 81 -1.85 -19.01 0.77
N ARG A 82 -2.26 -18.65 -0.45
CA ARG A 82 -3.66 -18.72 -0.92
C ARG A 82 -4.29 -20.10 -0.83
N ASN A 83 -3.49 -21.15 -1.05
CA ASN A 83 -3.95 -22.54 -1.03
C ASN A 83 -3.83 -23.20 0.37
N ASN A 84 -3.33 -22.48 1.38
CA ASN A 84 -3.20 -23.00 2.73
C ASN A 84 -4.51 -22.79 3.50
N ALA A 85 -5.13 -23.90 3.92
CA ALA A 85 -6.41 -23.88 4.63
C ALA A 85 -6.32 -23.19 6.01
N THR A 86 -5.20 -23.35 6.71
CA THR A 86 -4.94 -22.71 8.00
C THR A 86 -4.87 -21.20 7.84
N HIS A 87 -4.09 -20.70 6.87
CA HIS A 87 -3.99 -19.27 6.58
C HIS A 87 -5.36 -18.66 6.24
N ARG A 88 -6.14 -19.33 5.39
CA ARG A 88 -7.50 -18.86 5.04
C ARG A 88 -8.43 -18.78 6.26
N SER A 89 -8.38 -19.81 7.12
CA SER A 89 -9.17 -19.84 8.35
C SER A 89 -8.78 -18.71 9.29
N GLU A 90 -7.47 -18.46 9.45
CA GLU A 90 -6.94 -17.39 10.29
C GLU A 90 -7.33 -16.01 9.79
N LEU A 91 -7.14 -15.73 8.50
CA LEU A 91 -7.57 -14.47 7.88
C LEU A 91 -9.06 -14.23 8.05
N LYS A 92 -9.88 -15.28 7.85
CA LYS A 92 -11.33 -15.18 8.04
C LYS A 92 -11.70 -14.87 9.49
N LYS A 93 -11.10 -15.54 10.47
CA LYS A 93 -11.33 -15.28 11.90
C LYS A 93 -10.97 -13.86 12.31
N LYS A 94 -9.91 -13.31 11.72
CA LYS A 94 -9.41 -11.95 12.01
C LYS A 94 -10.02 -10.87 11.10
N ASN A 95 -10.94 -11.26 10.21
CA ASN A 95 -11.54 -10.37 9.21
C ASN A 95 -10.49 -9.59 8.39
N ILE A 96 -9.49 -10.32 7.88
CA ILE A 96 -8.40 -9.77 7.07
C ILE A 96 -8.61 -10.19 5.61
N PRO A 97 -8.96 -9.25 4.72
CA PRO A 97 -9.04 -9.54 3.28
C PRO A 97 -7.65 -9.73 2.66
N GLU A 98 -7.58 -10.57 1.63
CA GLU A 98 -6.36 -10.76 0.85
C GLU A 98 -6.02 -9.48 0.06
N ILE A 99 -4.72 -9.15 -0.02
CA ILE A 99 -4.16 -8.12 -0.90
C ILE A 99 -3.44 -8.84 -2.03
N ASP A 100 -3.86 -8.59 -3.27
CA ASP A 100 -3.42 -9.37 -4.43
C ASP A 100 -2.34 -8.66 -5.26
N LEU A 101 -2.21 -7.34 -5.09
CA LEU A 101 -1.30 -6.51 -5.85
C LEU A 101 -0.65 -5.47 -4.93
N VAL A 102 0.65 -5.38 -5.00
CA VAL A 102 1.45 -4.35 -4.31
C VAL A 102 2.10 -3.46 -5.35
N ILE A 103 1.86 -2.16 -5.26
CA ILE A 103 2.50 -1.14 -6.11
C ILE A 103 3.24 -0.19 -5.18
N VAL A 104 4.54 -0.26 -5.21
CA VAL A 104 5.40 0.50 -4.31
C VAL A 104 6.62 1.00 -5.06
N ASP A 105 7.04 2.22 -4.75
CA ASP A 105 8.38 2.73 -5.02
C ASP A 105 8.98 3.30 -3.73
N LEU A 106 10.28 3.39 -3.70
CA LEU A 106 11.01 3.86 -2.54
C LEU A 106 11.36 5.34 -2.67
N TYR A 107 11.56 6.03 -1.55
CA TYR A 107 12.05 7.39 -1.57
C TYR A 107 13.45 7.46 -2.22
N PRO A 108 13.74 8.52 -3.01
CA PRO A 108 15.05 8.71 -3.65
C PRO A 108 16.09 9.18 -2.63
N PHE A 109 16.42 8.32 -1.66
CA PHE A 109 17.27 8.66 -0.53
C PHE A 109 18.67 9.13 -0.97
N GLU A 110 19.28 8.47 -1.96
CA GLU A 110 20.58 8.85 -2.49
C GLU A 110 20.62 10.27 -3.06
N LYS A 111 19.55 10.69 -3.73
CA LYS A 111 19.41 12.04 -4.27
C LYS A 111 19.37 13.07 -3.13
N GLN A 112 18.59 12.79 -2.10
CA GLN A 112 18.47 13.66 -0.94
C GLN A 112 19.76 13.74 -0.11
N LEU A 113 20.50 12.64 -0.04
CA LEU A 113 21.80 12.59 0.61
C LEU A 113 22.82 13.53 -0.09
N LYS A 114 22.85 13.49 -1.43
CA LYS A 114 23.71 14.38 -2.23
C LYS A 114 23.36 15.87 -2.06
N GLU A 115 22.09 16.17 -1.89
CA GLU A 115 21.60 17.54 -1.67
C GLU A 115 21.83 18.03 -0.23
N LYS A 116 22.46 17.22 0.65
CA LYS A 116 22.72 17.54 2.07
C LYS A 116 21.48 18.10 2.78
N SER A 117 20.32 17.53 2.49
CA SER A 117 19.06 17.97 3.06
C SER A 117 19.07 17.85 4.59
N LYS A 118 18.72 18.93 5.30
CA LYS A 118 18.53 18.91 6.75
C LYS A 118 17.38 18.00 7.21
N LYS A 119 16.57 17.52 6.25
CA LYS A 119 15.42 16.65 6.48
C LYS A 119 15.68 15.19 6.10
N LEU A 120 16.94 14.75 6.04
CA LEU A 120 17.28 13.37 5.66
C LEU A 120 16.51 12.31 6.45
N ILE A 121 16.25 12.58 7.73
CA ILE A 121 15.49 11.66 8.58
C ILE A 121 14.06 11.41 8.07
N GLU A 122 13.47 12.37 7.34
CA GLU A 122 12.13 12.21 6.75
C GLU A 122 12.10 11.22 5.59
N TYR A 123 13.26 10.93 4.98
CA TYR A 123 13.42 9.99 3.88
C TYR A 123 13.81 8.58 4.32
N ILE A 124 13.97 8.36 5.63
CA ILE A 124 14.11 7.01 6.18
C ILE A 124 12.74 6.35 6.07
N ASP A 125 12.65 5.37 5.19
CA ASP A 125 11.41 4.63 4.91
C ASP A 125 11.59 3.17 5.31
N ILE A 126 10.79 2.71 6.25
CA ILE A 126 10.72 1.30 6.64
C ILE A 126 9.44 0.68 6.03
N GLY A 127 8.38 1.46 5.96
CA GLY A 127 7.07 1.01 5.50
C GLY A 127 7.05 0.54 4.04
N GLY A 128 7.68 1.31 3.12
CA GLY A 128 7.79 0.93 1.72
C GLY A 128 8.57 -0.38 1.51
N PRO A 129 9.81 -0.48 1.99
CA PRO A 129 10.60 -1.71 1.88
C PRO A 129 9.93 -2.96 2.44
N THR A 130 9.18 -2.84 3.53
CA THR A 130 8.49 -4.00 4.14
C THR A 130 7.28 -4.50 3.34
N LEU A 131 6.83 -3.76 2.33
CA LEU A 131 5.76 -4.20 1.42
C LEU A 131 6.29 -5.05 0.26
N ILE A 132 7.58 -5.01 -0.01
CA ILE A 132 8.26 -5.76 -1.06
C ILE A 132 8.67 -7.13 -0.54
#